data_d45db67fc321c8fc2ae046a56867f468
#
_entry.id   d45db67fc321c8fc2ae046a56867f468
#
_cell.length_a   1.000
_cell.length_b   1.000
_cell.length_c   1.000
_cell.angle_alpha   90.00
_cell.angle_beta   90.00
_cell.angle_gamma   90.00
#
_symmetry.space_group_name_H-M   'P 1'
#
loop_
_entity.id
_entity.type
_entity.pdbx_description
1 polymer ?
#
loop_
_entity_poly.entity_id
_entity_poly.type
_entity_poly.pdbx_seq_one_letter_code
_entity_poly.pdbx_strand_id
1 'polypeptide(L)'
;MNLMLFVIAAALGGFIRFALEYYLPPVGSSAFPRATWLVNVAGALLLGIVLALPGEWQVILGIGFCGALTTFSGVSLQFHRRLTAQAFKPAMIYAVTLITGGVIAAGVGLILGRLLFG
;
A
#
# COMPACT_ATOMS: atom_id res chain seq x y z
N MET A 1 22.69 10.55 -2.76
CA MET A 1 21.62 9.90 -1.95
C MET A 1 22.26 8.98 -0.93
N ASN A 2 21.73 8.94 0.28
CA ASN A 2 22.20 8.02 1.31
C ASN A 2 21.59 6.64 1.10
N LEU A 3 22.37 5.71 0.56
CA LEU A 3 21.92 4.36 0.25
C LEU A 3 21.52 3.59 1.53
N MET A 4 22.20 3.85 2.65
CA MET A 4 21.87 3.20 3.92
C MET A 4 20.47 3.59 4.39
N LEU A 5 20.09 4.85 4.29
CA LEU A 5 18.75 5.31 4.64
C LEU A 5 17.69 4.68 3.71
N PHE A 6 18.01 4.55 2.43
CA PHE A 6 17.12 3.86 1.49
C PHE A 6 16.88 2.41 1.89
N VAL A 7 17.93 1.67 2.22
CA VAL A 7 17.83 0.27 2.64
C VAL A 7 17.05 0.14 3.95
N ILE A 8 17.30 1.01 4.92
CA ILE A 8 16.56 1.02 6.19
C ILE A 8 15.09 1.30 5.95
N ALA A 9 14.76 2.30 5.12
CA ALA A 9 13.38 2.65 4.79
C ALA A 9 12.66 1.47 4.11
N ALA A 10 13.31 0.81 3.16
CA ALA A 10 12.76 -0.36 2.48
C ALA A 10 12.55 -1.52 3.46
N ALA A 11 13.51 -1.76 4.35
CA ALA A 11 13.39 -2.81 5.37
C ALA A 11 12.22 -2.55 6.31
N LEU A 12 12.03 -1.31 6.75
CA LEU A 12 10.90 -0.92 7.60
C LEU A 12 9.57 -1.08 6.89
N GLY A 13 9.46 -0.65 5.63
CA GLY A 13 8.25 -0.81 4.84
C GLY A 13 7.87 -2.26 4.65
N GLY A 14 8.83 -3.10 4.29
CA GLY A 14 8.63 -4.54 4.14
C GLY A 14 8.29 -5.24 5.45
N PHE A 15 8.90 -4.83 6.56
CA PHE A 15 8.60 -5.36 7.89
C PHE A 15 7.17 -5.02 8.31
N ILE A 16 6.74 -3.77 8.11
CA ILE A 16 5.37 -3.34 8.45
C ILE A 16 4.35 -4.12 7.62
N ARG A 17 4.61 -4.30 6.31
CA ARG A 17 3.75 -5.12 5.47
C ARG A 17 3.64 -6.55 6.00
N PHE A 18 4.76 -7.18 6.29
CA PHE A 18 4.80 -8.53 6.84
C PHE A 18 4.00 -8.62 8.14
N ALA A 19 4.21 -7.68 9.06
CA ALA A 19 3.52 -7.67 10.35
C ALA A 19 2.00 -7.54 10.18
N LEU A 20 1.54 -6.65 9.31
CA LEU A 20 0.12 -6.49 9.05
C LEU A 20 -0.50 -7.73 8.41
N GLU A 21 0.18 -8.34 7.45
CA GLU A 21 -0.29 -9.60 6.84
C GLU A 21 -0.32 -10.75 7.84
N TYR A 22 0.63 -10.77 8.79
CA TYR A 22 0.70 -11.79 9.82
C TYR A 22 -0.42 -11.63 10.86
N TYR A 23 -0.68 -10.41 11.34
CA TYR A 23 -1.66 -10.15 12.39
C TYR A 23 -3.09 -9.95 11.87
N LEU A 24 -3.26 -9.67 10.60
CA LEU A 24 -4.57 -9.45 9.96
C LEU A 24 -4.79 -10.39 8.77
N PRO A 25 -4.60 -11.73 8.94
CA PRO A 25 -4.83 -12.63 7.82
C PRO A 25 -6.33 -12.70 7.47
N PRO A 26 -6.69 -12.95 6.20
CA PRO A 26 -8.07 -13.24 5.85
C PRO A 26 -8.50 -14.58 6.47
N VAL A 27 -9.71 -14.63 7.04
CA VAL A 27 -10.24 -15.81 7.74
C VAL A 27 -10.67 -16.90 6.75
N GLY A 28 -10.71 -16.63 5.46
CA GLY A 28 -11.09 -17.58 4.44
C GLY A 28 -10.99 -16.95 3.06
N SER A 29 -11.23 -17.76 2.01
CA SER A 29 -11.10 -17.31 0.63
C SER A 29 -12.13 -16.26 0.21
N SER A 30 -13.24 -16.11 0.95
CA SER A 30 -14.29 -15.14 0.69
C SER A 30 -14.20 -13.91 1.61
N ALA A 31 -13.38 -13.95 2.68
CA ALA A 31 -13.22 -12.83 3.60
C ALA A 31 -12.46 -11.67 2.92
N PHE A 32 -12.74 -10.44 3.36
CA PHE A 32 -12.05 -9.26 2.83
C PHE A 32 -10.58 -9.26 3.28
N PRO A 33 -9.62 -9.13 2.35
CA PRO A 33 -8.18 -9.19 2.69
C PRO A 33 -7.70 -7.83 3.23
N ARG A 34 -7.96 -7.58 4.49
CA ARG A 34 -7.72 -6.28 5.14
C ARG A 34 -6.27 -5.81 5.07
N ALA A 35 -5.32 -6.73 5.28
CA ALA A 35 -3.90 -6.36 5.33
C ALA A 35 -3.41 -5.84 3.98
N THR A 36 -3.64 -6.57 2.89
CA THR A 36 -3.21 -6.14 1.56
C THR A 36 -3.92 -4.87 1.11
N TRP A 37 -5.20 -4.74 1.46
CA TRP A 37 -5.97 -3.52 1.18
C TRP A 37 -5.35 -2.33 1.92
N LEU A 38 -5.11 -2.49 3.21
CA LEU A 38 -4.62 -1.41 4.08
C LEU A 38 -3.21 -0.95 3.67
N VAL A 39 -2.28 -1.88 3.43
CA VAL A 39 -0.90 -1.49 3.06
C VAL A 39 -0.85 -0.74 1.73
N ASN A 40 -1.70 -1.12 0.77
CA ASN A 40 -1.71 -0.45 -0.52
C ASN A 40 -2.38 0.93 -0.46
N VAL A 41 -3.50 1.05 0.25
CA VAL A 41 -4.18 2.36 0.41
C VAL A 41 -3.35 3.29 1.28
N ALA A 42 -2.81 2.82 2.40
CA ALA A 42 -1.93 3.63 3.25
C ALA A 42 -0.65 4.01 2.51
N GLY A 43 -0.08 3.09 1.74
CA GLY A 43 1.09 3.37 0.92
C GLY A 43 0.82 4.44 -0.14
N ALA A 44 -0.36 4.41 -0.76
CA ALA A 44 -0.77 5.43 -1.72
C ALA A 44 -0.91 6.82 -1.07
N LEU A 45 -1.50 6.88 0.14
CA LEU A 45 -1.59 8.11 0.92
C LEU A 45 -0.20 8.67 1.22
N LEU A 46 0.68 7.84 1.77
CA LEU A 46 2.03 8.24 2.14
C LEU A 46 2.84 8.67 0.91
N LEU A 47 2.69 7.96 -0.21
CA LEU A 47 3.36 8.33 -1.45
C LEU A 47 2.93 9.72 -1.92
N GLY A 48 1.63 10.01 -1.84
CA GLY A 48 1.11 11.35 -2.15
C GLY A 48 1.77 12.44 -1.31
N ILE A 49 1.90 12.20 0.00
CA ILE A 49 2.57 13.13 0.92
C ILE A 49 4.04 13.29 0.55
N VAL A 50 4.72 12.20 0.28
CA VAL A 50 6.16 12.16 -0.03
C VAL A 50 6.49 12.95 -1.30
N LEU A 51 5.56 13.04 -2.25
CA LEU A 51 5.79 13.82 -3.48
C LEU A 51 6.01 15.31 -3.24
N ALA A 52 5.64 15.81 -2.07
CA ALA A 52 5.91 17.21 -1.70
C ALA A 52 7.31 17.43 -1.10
N LEU A 53 8.06 16.36 -0.85
CA LEU A 53 9.39 16.43 -0.26
C LEU A 53 10.47 16.65 -1.34
N PRO A 54 11.70 17.10 -0.96
CA PRO A 54 12.83 17.16 -1.90
C PRO A 54 13.15 15.79 -2.51
N GLY A 55 13.71 15.81 -3.74
CA GLY A 55 13.88 14.62 -4.57
C GLY A 55 14.55 13.42 -3.91
N GLU A 56 15.55 13.64 -3.06
CA GLU A 56 16.23 12.55 -2.32
C GLU A 56 15.25 11.81 -1.42
N TRP A 57 14.41 12.54 -0.70
CA TRP A 57 13.41 11.94 0.19
C TRP A 57 12.30 11.25 -0.57
N GLN A 58 11.96 11.72 -1.78
CA GLN A 58 11.02 11.01 -2.64
C GLN A 58 11.53 9.61 -2.99
N VAL A 59 12.83 9.46 -3.21
CA VAL A 59 13.43 8.16 -3.50
C VAL A 59 13.45 7.29 -2.24
N ILE A 60 13.94 7.82 -1.12
CA ILE A 60 14.08 7.05 0.13
C ILE A 60 12.72 6.60 0.66
N LEU A 61 11.78 7.51 0.80
CA LEU A 61 10.47 7.23 1.40
C LEU A 61 9.47 6.72 0.36
N GLY A 62 9.49 7.22 -0.87
CA GLY A 62 8.58 6.79 -1.92
C GLY A 62 8.95 5.43 -2.48
N ILE A 63 10.11 5.31 -3.10
CA ILE A 63 10.54 4.04 -3.70
C ILE A 63 10.97 3.06 -2.62
N GLY A 64 11.72 3.51 -1.62
CA GLY A 64 12.21 2.65 -0.54
C GLY A 64 11.08 2.18 0.38
N PHE A 65 10.53 3.07 1.19
CA PHE A 65 9.53 2.71 2.20
C PHE A 65 8.20 2.31 1.57
N CYS A 66 7.57 3.21 0.81
CA CYS A 66 6.25 2.91 0.21
C CYS A 66 6.34 1.78 -0.81
N GLY A 67 7.43 1.71 -1.57
CA GLY A 67 7.65 0.63 -2.54
C GLY A 67 7.74 -0.75 -1.89
N ALA A 68 8.33 -0.85 -0.71
CA ALA A 68 8.41 -2.11 0.04
C ALA A 68 7.13 -2.39 0.85
N LEU A 69 6.42 -1.34 1.27
CA LEU A 69 5.16 -1.47 2.00
C LEU A 69 4.04 -1.99 1.12
N THR A 70 3.91 -1.48 -0.11
CA THR A 70 2.85 -1.85 -1.04
C THR A 70 3.18 -3.14 -1.78
N THR A 71 2.15 -3.82 -2.30
CA THR A 71 2.34 -5.07 -3.02
C THR A 71 1.28 -5.24 -4.12
N PHE A 72 1.73 -5.49 -5.35
CA PHE A 72 0.84 -5.91 -6.44
C PHE A 72 0.63 -7.42 -6.42
N SER A 73 1.67 -8.19 -6.12
CA SER A 73 1.58 -9.65 -6.08
C SER A 73 0.60 -10.14 -5.01
N GLY A 74 0.59 -9.50 -3.84
CA GLY A 74 -0.38 -9.80 -2.78
C GLY A 74 -1.80 -9.49 -3.20
N VAL A 75 -2.03 -8.37 -3.87
CA VAL A 75 -3.34 -8.00 -4.42
C VAL A 75 -3.81 -9.03 -5.44
N SER A 76 -2.95 -9.40 -6.37
CA SER A 76 -3.27 -10.39 -7.41
C SER A 76 -3.62 -11.75 -6.80
N LEU A 77 -2.86 -12.18 -5.79
CA LEU A 77 -3.11 -13.44 -5.09
C LEU A 77 -4.47 -13.42 -4.37
N GLN A 78 -4.77 -12.34 -3.65
CA GLN A 78 -6.03 -12.23 -2.91
C GLN A 78 -7.23 -12.16 -3.86
N PHE A 79 -7.10 -11.46 -4.97
CA PHE A 79 -8.14 -11.41 -6.00
C PHE A 79 -8.36 -12.79 -6.64
N HIS A 80 -7.28 -13.46 -7.01
CA HIS A 80 -7.33 -14.81 -7.59
C HIS A 80 -8.00 -15.82 -6.65
N ARG A 81 -7.66 -15.79 -5.36
CA ARG A 81 -8.26 -16.69 -4.37
C ARG A 81 -9.77 -16.55 -4.30
N ARG A 82 -10.27 -15.33 -4.40
CA ARG A 82 -11.72 -15.08 -4.35
C ARG A 82 -12.41 -15.50 -5.64
N LEU A 83 -11.76 -15.31 -6.77
CA LEU A 83 -12.29 -15.78 -8.06
C LEU A 83 -12.37 -17.31 -8.10
N THR A 84 -11.32 -18.02 -7.67
CA THR A 84 -11.30 -19.49 -7.66
C THR A 84 -12.28 -20.07 -6.65
N ALA A 85 -12.56 -19.36 -5.57
CA ALA A 85 -13.59 -19.75 -4.58
C ALA A 85 -15.01 -19.39 -5.05
N GLN A 86 -15.18 -18.85 -6.27
CA GLN A 86 -16.45 -18.36 -6.82
C GLN A 86 -17.06 -17.22 -5.98
N ALA A 87 -16.24 -16.52 -5.20
CA ALA A 87 -16.64 -15.35 -4.41
C ALA A 87 -16.50 -14.08 -5.25
N PHE A 88 -17.30 -13.95 -6.32
CA PHE A 88 -17.17 -12.88 -7.29
C PHE A 88 -17.49 -11.51 -6.70
N LYS A 89 -18.53 -11.41 -5.87
CA LYS A 89 -18.89 -10.16 -5.22
C LYS A 89 -17.80 -9.66 -4.28
N PRO A 90 -17.26 -10.48 -3.34
CA PRO A 90 -16.11 -10.08 -2.55
C PRO A 90 -14.89 -9.71 -3.38
N ALA A 91 -14.61 -10.42 -4.47
CA ALA A 91 -13.51 -10.10 -5.36
C ALA A 91 -13.68 -8.71 -5.99
N MET A 92 -14.87 -8.41 -6.49
CA MET A 92 -15.17 -7.11 -7.12
C MET A 92 -15.13 -5.97 -6.10
N ILE A 93 -15.70 -6.16 -4.92
CA ILE A 93 -15.66 -5.15 -3.84
C ILE A 93 -14.21 -4.85 -3.47
N TYR A 94 -13.38 -5.89 -3.32
CA TYR A 94 -11.96 -5.73 -3.02
C TYR A 94 -11.25 -4.90 -4.10
N ALA A 95 -11.40 -5.30 -5.37
CA ALA A 95 -10.73 -4.63 -6.50
C ALA A 95 -11.18 -3.17 -6.65
N VAL A 96 -12.49 -2.93 -6.64
CA VAL A 96 -13.05 -1.58 -6.85
C VAL A 96 -12.68 -0.66 -5.69
N THR A 97 -12.83 -1.10 -4.45
CA THR A 97 -12.50 -0.28 -3.28
C THR A 97 -11.00 -0.06 -3.14
N LEU A 98 -10.18 -1.02 -3.57
CA LEU A 98 -8.74 -0.86 -3.56
C LEU A 98 -8.30 0.22 -4.56
N ILE A 99 -8.80 0.17 -5.77
CA ILE A 99 -8.44 1.13 -6.82
C ILE A 99 -8.97 2.53 -6.46
N THR A 100 -10.25 2.65 -6.13
CA THR A 100 -10.84 3.95 -5.78
C THR A 100 -10.24 4.51 -4.49
N GLY A 101 -10.08 3.68 -3.48
CA GLY A 101 -9.45 4.07 -2.21
C GLY A 101 -8.01 4.49 -2.40
N GLY A 102 -7.25 3.77 -3.23
CA GLY A 102 -5.87 4.12 -3.55
C GLY A 102 -5.74 5.46 -4.27
N VAL A 103 -6.57 5.70 -5.28
CA VAL A 103 -6.58 6.97 -6.02
C VAL A 103 -6.96 8.15 -5.11
N ILE A 104 -8.01 7.98 -4.31
CA ILE A 104 -8.45 9.01 -3.36
C ILE A 104 -7.36 9.26 -2.32
N ALA A 105 -6.78 8.21 -1.76
CA ALA A 105 -5.71 8.31 -0.77
C ALA A 105 -4.49 9.05 -1.33
N ALA A 106 -4.07 8.73 -2.55
CA ALA A 106 -2.96 9.41 -3.21
C ALA A 106 -3.26 10.91 -3.40
N GLY A 107 -4.47 11.25 -3.83
CA GLY A 107 -4.91 12.63 -3.99
C GLY A 107 -4.93 13.40 -2.67
N VAL A 108 -5.52 12.80 -1.64
CA VAL A 108 -5.53 13.37 -0.27
C VAL A 108 -4.11 13.55 0.24
N GLY A 109 -3.25 12.53 0.05
CA GLY A 109 -1.85 12.60 0.44
C GLY A 109 -1.11 13.73 -0.25
N LEU A 110 -1.35 13.93 -1.54
CA LEU A 110 -0.74 15.02 -2.30
C LEU A 110 -1.16 16.40 -1.76
N ILE A 111 -2.45 16.57 -1.46
CA ILE A 111 -2.95 17.81 -0.87
C ILE A 111 -2.32 18.04 0.50
N LEU A 112 -2.32 17.02 1.38
CA LEU A 112 -1.72 17.11 2.70
C LEU A 112 -0.22 17.42 2.63
N GLY A 113 0.49 16.77 1.72
CA GLY A 113 1.92 17.01 1.53
C GLY A 113 2.21 18.44 1.12
N ARG A 114 1.44 18.99 0.20
CA ARG A 114 1.56 20.38 -0.23
C ARG A 114 1.25 21.38 0.88
N LEU A 115 0.26 21.07 1.72
CA LEU A 115 -0.08 21.94 2.85
C LEU A 115 0.98 21.90 3.94
N LEU A 116 1.63 20.74 4.16
CA LEU A 116 2.62 20.59 5.23
C LEU A 116 4.03 21.00 4.80
N PHE A 117 4.42 20.73 3.56
CA PHE A 117 5.80 20.86 3.08
C PHE A 117 5.94 21.73 1.82
N GLY A 118 4.87 22.02 1.16
CA GLY A 118 4.85 22.87 -0.01
C GLY A 118 4.64 24.31 0.34
#